data_e176850a717c8c24995838ab584fce5b
#
_entry.id   e176850a717c8c24995838ab584fce5b
#
_cell.length_a   1.000
_cell.length_b   1.000
_cell.length_c   1.000
_cell.angle_alpha   90.00
_cell.angle_beta   90.00
_cell.angle_gamma   90.00
#
_symmetry.space_group_name_H-M   'P 1'
#
loop_
_entity.id
_entity.type
_entity.pdbx_description
1 polymer ?
#
loop_
_entity_poly.entity_id
_entity_poly.type
_entity_poly.pdbx_seq_one_letter_code
_entity_poly.pdbx_strand_id
1 'polypeptide(L)'
;ARRRERYLYVAIWFYIASIVTVALLHIFNNLSVPVAALKSYSIYAGVQDAFMQWWYGHNAVAFFLTTPFLGLMYYFMPKAADRPVYSYRLSILHFWTLVFMYIWAGPHHLHYTALPDWAQTLGMVFSIMLWMPSWGGMINGIMTLSGAWDRLRTDAGLRFSVAAVGFYGMSTFEGPVMSIKAVNALSHYTDWTIGHVHSGALGWVGFIVFGTLYYLVPVLWGRDRLYSQRLVAWHFWIATLGI
;
A
#
# COMPACT_ATOMS: atom_id res chain seq x y z
N ALA A 1 8.07 -16.91 -18.73
CA ALA A 1 7.53 -16.10 -19.81
C ALA A 1 8.66 -15.51 -20.65
N ARG A 2 8.50 -15.45 -21.98
CA ARG A 2 9.49 -14.87 -22.90
C ARG A 2 9.36 -13.36 -22.88
N ARG A 3 10.19 -12.67 -22.04
CA ARG A 3 10.26 -11.21 -22.05
C ARG A 3 11.19 -10.73 -23.16
N ARG A 4 10.88 -9.57 -23.75
CA ARG A 4 11.73 -8.89 -24.74
C ARG A 4 12.68 -7.89 -24.09
N GLU A 5 12.23 -7.26 -22.99
CA GLU A 5 13.03 -6.25 -22.27
C GLU A 5 14.11 -6.90 -21.40
N ARG A 6 15.33 -6.39 -21.50
CA ARG A 6 16.46 -6.86 -20.70
C ARG A 6 16.33 -6.56 -19.22
N TYR A 7 15.85 -5.34 -18.90
CA TYR A 7 15.72 -4.86 -17.53
C TYR A 7 14.23 -4.73 -17.17
N LEU A 8 13.91 -5.01 -15.91
CA LEU A 8 12.58 -4.81 -15.37
C LEU A 8 12.51 -3.45 -14.70
N TYR A 9 11.53 -2.65 -15.07
CA TYR A 9 11.22 -1.39 -14.40
C TYR A 9 10.67 -1.63 -13.00
N VAL A 10 10.94 -0.72 -12.05
CA VAL A 10 10.60 -0.87 -10.62
C VAL A 10 9.11 -1.18 -10.37
N ALA A 11 8.20 -0.67 -11.18
CA ALA A 11 6.78 -1.01 -11.10
C ALA A 11 6.53 -2.52 -11.21
N ILE A 12 7.27 -3.20 -12.09
CA ILE A 12 7.17 -4.65 -12.26
C ILE A 12 7.71 -5.40 -11.03
N TRP A 13 8.73 -4.85 -10.36
CA TRP A 13 9.24 -5.43 -9.11
C TRP A 13 8.16 -5.43 -8.04
N PHE A 14 7.42 -4.32 -7.88
CA PHE A 14 6.31 -4.24 -6.94
C PHE A 14 5.21 -5.28 -7.25
N TYR A 15 4.85 -5.47 -8.52
CA TYR A 15 3.87 -6.51 -8.90
C TYR A 15 4.37 -7.93 -8.64
N ILE A 16 5.64 -8.23 -8.94
CA ILE A 16 6.23 -9.55 -8.66
C ILE A 16 6.24 -9.80 -7.15
N ALA A 17 6.68 -8.82 -6.35
CA ALA A 17 6.67 -8.91 -4.90
C ALA A 17 5.27 -9.18 -4.36
N SER A 18 4.23 -8.49 -4.88
CA SER A 18 2.84 -8.73 -4.52
C SER A 18 2.42 -10.18 -4.74
N ILE A 19 2.61 -10.67 -5.97
CA ILE A 19 2.15 -12.02 -6.36
C ILE A 19 2.87 -13.09 -5.54
N VAL A 20 4.20 -13.01 -5.45
CA VAL A 20 5.01 -14.02 -4.74
C VAL A 20 4.70 -14.01 -3.25
N THR A 21 4.66 -12.83 -2.64
CA THR A 21 4.44 -12.74 -1.19
C THR A 21 3.02 -13.15 -0.81
N VAL A 22 1.99 -12.71 -1.55
CA VAL A 22 0.61 -13.11 -1.27
C VAL A 22 0.45 -14.63 -1.39
N ALA A 23 1.06 -15.26 -2.39
CA ALA A 23 1.04 -16.73 -2.51
C ALA A 23 1.68 -17.41 -1.30
N LEU A 24 2.85 -16.93 -0.84
CA LEU A 24 3.53 -17.47 0.34
C LEU A 24 2.70 -17.25 1.61
N LEU A 25 2.10 -16.08 1.79
CA LEU A 25 1.23 -15.77 2.92
C LEU A 25 0.07 -16.75 3.01
N HIS A 26 -0.62 -17.02 1.90
CA HIS A 26 -1.72 -17.98 1.85
C HIS A 26 -1.29 -19.40 2.18
N ILE A 27 -0.15 -19.84 1.64
CA ILE A 27 0.37 -21.18 1.92
C ILE A 27 0.65 -21.33 3.41
N PHE A 28 1.46 -20.46 3.98
CA PHE A 28 1.90 -20.59 5.38
C PHE A 28 0.79 -20.36 6.39
N ASN A 29 -0.12 -19.41 6.15
CA ASN A 29 -1.23 -19.14 7.07
C ASN A 29 -2.27 -20.28 7.12
N ASN A 30 -2.39 -21.07 6.04
CA ASN A 30 -3.40 -22.12 5.91
C ASN A 30 -2.83 -23.53 6.10
N LEU A 31 -1.62 -23.67 6.64
CA LEU A 31 -1.06 -24.98 6.92
C LEU A 31 -1.93 -25.72 7.96
N SER A 32 -2.40 -26.90 7.59
CA SER A 32 -3.32 -27.70 8.41
C SER A 32 -3.11 -29.19 8.19
N VAL A 33 -3.50 -29.98 9.19
CA VAL A 33 -3.48 -31.43 9.13
C VAL A 33 -4.91 -31.92 8.85
N PRO A 34 -5.18 -32.57 7.73
CA PRO A 34 -6.47 -33.18 7.46
C PRO A 34 -6.66 -34.41 8.36
N VAL A 35 -7.81 -34.48 9.04
CA VAL A 35 -8.14 -35.57 9.99
C VAL A 35 -9.36 -36.39 9.54
N ALA A 36 -10.18 -35.84 8.65
CA ALA A 36 -11.32 -36.51 8.02
C ALA A 36 -11.70 -35.79 6.72
N ALA A 37 -12.65 -36.35 5.97
CA ALA A 37 -13.22 -35.66 4.83
C ALA A 37 -13.81 -34.29 5.27
N LEU A 38 -13.41 -33.23 4.62
CA LEU A 38 -13.84 -31.84 4.90
C LEU A 38 -13.52 -31.34 6.34
N LYS A 39 -12.58 -31.99 7.05
CA LYS A 39 -12.15 -31.56 8.37
C LYS A 39 -10.63 -31.55 8.48
N SER A 40 -10.09 -30.41 8.86
CA SER A 40 -8.66 -30.20 9.13
C SER A 40 -8.47 -29.33 10.37
N TYR A 41 -7.30 -29.43 10.96
CA TYR A 41 -6.88 -28.56 12.07
C TYR A 41 -5.64 -27.78 11.68
N SER A 42 -5.60 -26.49 12.03
CA SER A 42 -4.39 -25.67 11.89
C SER A 42 -3.22 -26.34 12.62
N ILE A 43 -2.01 -26.22 12.05
CA ILE A 43 -0.78 -26.61 12.75
C ILE A 43 -0.39 -25.61 13.84
N TYR A 44 -1.01 -24.44 13.84
CA TYR A 44 -0.77 -23.37 14.81
C TYR A 44 -1.84 -23.40 15.90
N ALA A 45 -1.46 -23.06 17.15
CA ALA A 45 -2.38 -23.03 18.26
C ALA A 45 -2.07 -21.86 19.21
N GLY A 46 -3.11 -21.33 19.84
CA GLY A 46 -3.00 -20.26 20.84
C GLY A 46 -2.34 -19.01 20.30
N VAL A 47 -1.37 -18.46 21.01
CA VAL A 47 -0.67 -17.23 20.64
C VAL A 47 0.15 -17.38 19.35
N GLN A 48 0.58 -18.59 19.01
CA GLN A 48 1.29 -18.84 17.74
C GLN A 48 0.35 -18.72 16.55
N ASP A 49 -0.90 -19.13 16.69
CA ASP A 49 -1.92 -18.93 15.67
C ASP A 49 -2.23 -17.44 15.48
N ALA A 50 -2.38 -16.70 16.57
CA ALA A 50 -2.54 -15.24 16.51
C ALA A 50 -1.33 -14.54 15.86
N PHE A 51 -0.11 -15.01 16.15
CA PHE A 51 1.12 -14.47 15.57
C PHE A 51 1.20 -14.75 14.07
N MET A 52 0.88 -15.98 13.63
CA MET A 52 0.83 -16.34 12.21
C MET A 52 -0.29 -15.59 11.50
N GLN A 53 -1.47 -15.45 12.12
CA GLN A 53 -2.59 -14.68 11.58
C GLN A 53 -2.21 -13.21 11.32
N TRP A 54 -1.44 -12.58 12.22
CA TRP A 54 -1.05 -11.20 12.01
C TRP A 54 0.23 -11.02 11.19
N TRP A 55 1.09 -12.05 11.12
CA TRP A 55 2.07 -12.08 10.04
C TRP A 55 1.37 -12.11 8.66
N TYR A 56 0.31 -12.91 8.51
CA TYR A 56 -0.53 -12.89 7.32
C TYR A 56 -1.28 -11.57 7.15
N GLY A 57 -2.05 -11.15 8.14
CA GLY A 57 -2.96 -10.00 8.03
C GLY A 57 -2.22 -8.69 7.74
N HIS A 58 -1.14 -8.41 8.47
CA HIS A 58 -0.32 -7.22 8.22
C HIS A 58 0.36 -7.27 6.84
N ASN A 59 0.94 -8.42 6.49
CA ASN A 59 1.60 -8.55 5.20
C ASN A 59 0.62 -8.62 4.02
N ALA A 60 -0.63 -9.04 4.22
CA ALA A 60 -1.67 -8.93 3.22
C ALA A 60 -1.95 -7.45 2.87
N VAL A 61 -2.09 -6.56 3.85
CA VAL A 61 -2.26 -5.12 3.57
C VAL A 61 -0.98 -4.52 2.95
N ALA A 62 0.20 -5.01 3.31
CA ALA A 62 1.46 -4.58 2.73
C ALA A 62 1.62 -4.98 1.26
N PHE A 63 1.36 -6.26 0.94
CA PHE A 63 1.67 -6.83 -0.37
C PHE A 63 0.44 -6.99 -1.29
N PHE A 64 -0.75 -6.77 -0.81
CA PHE A 64 -1.96 -6.71 -1.62
C PHE A 64 -2.55 -5.28 -1.71
N LEU A 65 -2.53 -4.50 -0.62
CA LEU A 65 -3.08 -3.13 -0.61
C LEU A 65 -2.01 -2.02 -0.75
N THR A 66 -0.72 -2.32 -0.75
CA THR A 66 0.33 -1.30 -0.88
C THR A 66 1.20 -1.52 -2.11
N THR A 67 1.88 -2.66 -2.23
CA THR A 67 2.89 -2.84 -3.28
C THR A 67 2.33 -2.79 -4.71
N PRO A 68 1.18 -3.40 -5.09
CA PRO A 68 0.71 -3.29 -6.47
C PRO A 68 0.29 -1.86 -6.82
N PHE A 69 -0.21 -1.10 -5.87
CA PHE A 69 -0.61 0.30 -6.08
C PHE A 69 0.57 1.25 -6.16
N LEU A 70 1.68 0.94 -5.49
CA LEU A 70 2.96 1.59 -5.75
C LEU A 70 3.45 1.28 -7.17
N GLY A 71 3.22 0.08 -7.67
CA GLY A 71 3.43 -0.25 -9.09
C GLY A 71 2.62 0.66 -10.03
N LEU A 72 1.34 0.91 -9.72
CA LEU A 72 0.50 1.86 -10.46
C LEU A 72 1.08 3.29 -10.39
N MET A 73 1.44 3.74 -9.19
CA MET A 73 2.05 5.06 -9.00
C MET A 73 3.30 5.24 -9.87
N TYR A 74 4.25 4.32 -9.78
CA TYR A 74 5.51 4.42 -10.53
C TYR A 74 5.34 4.28 -12.04
N TYR A 75 4.27 3.70 -12.51
CA TYR A 75 4.01 3.55 -13.95
C TYR A 75 3.14 4.66 -14.53
N PHE A 76 1.97 4.91 -13.93
CA PHE A 76 0.97 5.81 -14.52
C PHE A 76 1.19 7.28 -14.17
N MET A 77 1.65 7.60 -12.98
CA MET A 77 1.86 8.99 -12.58
C MET A 77 2.93 9.70 -13.41
N PRO A 78 4.11 9.11 -13.70
CA PRO A 78 5.07 9.69 -14.63
C PRO A 78 4.50 9.89 -16.04
N LYS A 79 3.69 8.95 -16.54
CA LYS A 79 3.04 9.05 -17.85
C LYS A 79 2.00 10.17 -17.90
N ALA A 80 1.15 10.29 -16.89
CA ALA A 80 0.16 11.35 -16.80
C ALA A 80 0.81 12.73 -16.63
N ALA A 81 1.89 12.81 -15.87
CA ALA A 81 2.66 14.05 -15.72
C ALA A 81 3.53 14.37 -16.93
N ASP A 82 3.73 13.42 -17.86
CA ASP A 82 4.68 13.52 -18.98
C ASP A 82 6.09 13.87 -18.48
N ARG A 83 6.53 13.16 -17.45
CA ARG A 83 7.79 13.35 -16.77
C ARG A 83 8.40 12.01 -16.36
N PRO A 84 9.73 11.87 -16.35
CA PRO A 84 10.35 10.71 -15.73
C PRO A 84 10.08 10.73 -14.20
N VAL A 85 10.12 9.55 -13.57
CA VAL A 85 10.15 9.49 -12.11
C VAL A 85 11.27 10.35 -11.56
N TYR A 86 11.00 11.13 -10.52
CA TYR A 86 11.97 12.09 -9.95
C TYR A 86 13.32 11.46 -9.65
N SER A 87 13.33 10.32 -8.96
CA SER A 87 14.56 9.59 -8.67
C SER A 87 14.36 8.08 -8.80
N TYR A 88 14.94 7.48 -9.85
CA TYR A 88 14.92 6.03 -10.01
C TYR A 88 15.72 5.32 -8.91
N ARG A 89 16.80 5.91 -8.43
CA ARG A 89 17.58 5.37 -7.29
C ARG A 89 16.75 5.33 -6.02
N LEU A 90 15.96 6.39 -5.75
CA LEU A 90 15.06 6.42 -4.62
C LEU A 90 13.95 5.37 -4.73
N SER A 91 13.46 5.08 -5.95
CA SER A 91 12.47 4.02 -6.15
C SER A 91 13.04 2.61 -5.85
N ILE A 92 14.31 2.39 -6.15
CA ILE A 92 14.99 1.12 -5.80
C ILE A 92 15.16 0.99 -4.28
N LEU A 93 15.60 2.07 -3.61
CA LEU A 93 15.71 2.09 -2.15
C LEU A 93 14.34 1.89 -1.50
N HIS A 94 13.32 2.59 -1.98
CA HIS A 94 11.94 2.43 -1.51
C HIS A 94 11.49 0.97 -1.63
N PHE A 95 11.68 0.33 -2.78
CA PHE A 95 11.27 -1.06 -2.98
C PHE A 95 11.93 -2.00 -1.97
N TRP A 96 13.25 -2.03 -1.92
CA TRP A 96 13.96 -3.01 -1.10
C TRP A 96 13.77 -2.80 0.40
N THR A 97 13.83 -1.56 0.86
CA THR A 97 13.65 -1.28 2.29
C THR A 97 12.20 -1.50 2.73
N LEU A 98 11.22 -1.13 1.90
CA LEU A 98 9.81 -1.37 2.19
C LEU A 98 9.51 -2.86 2.30
N VAL A 99 9.84 -3.64 1.26
CA VAL A 99 9.58 -5.09 1.22
C VAL A 99 10.23 -5.81 2.38
N PHE A 100 11.49 -5.48 2.69
CA PHE A 100 12.21 -6.12 3.80
C PHE A 100 11.59 -5.79 5.16
N MET A 101 11.27 -4.53 5.41
CA MET A 101 10.78 -4.08 6.73
C MET A 101 9.33 -4.52 7.00
N TYR A 102 8.47 -4.54 5.99
CA TYR A 102 7.08 -4.92 6.14
C TYR A 102 6.90 -6.30 6.74
N ILE A 103 7.72 -7.27 6.31
CA ILE A 103 7.60 -8.68 6.72
C ILE A 103 7.63 -8.84 8.25
N TRP A 104 8.30 -7.95 8.97
CA TRP A 104 8.55 -8.04 10.41
C TRP A 104 7.59 -7.19 11.26
N ALA A 105 6.81 -6.32 10.67
CA ALA A 105 6.00 -5.34 11.40
C ALA A 105 4.71 -5.93 12.00
N GLY A 106 4.23 -7.08 11.54
CA GLY A 106 2.96 -7.69 11.93
C GLY A 106 2.67 -7.80 13.44
N PRO A 107 3.66 -8.13 14.28
CA PRO A 107 3.41 -8.28 15.72
C PRO A 107 2.92 -7.02 16.44
N HIS A 108 2.99 -5.85 15.83
CA HIS A 108 2.41 -4.63 16.40
C HIS A 108 0.87 -4.70 16.56
N HIS A 109 0.21 -5.60 15.85
CA HIS A 109 -1.22 -5.86 16.05
C HIS A 109 -1.53 -6.65 17.33
N LEU A 110 -0.52 -7.20 17.98
CA LEU A 110 -0.64 -8.06 19.14
C LEU A 110 -0.06 -7.43 20.42
N HIS A 111 0.00 -6.09 20.48
CA HIS A 111 0.35 -5.39 21.71
C HIS A 111 -0.64 -5.72 22.81
N TYR A 112 -0.13 -5.87 24.04
CA TYR A 112 -0.90 -6.22 25.24
C TYR A 112 -1.61 -7.57 25.19
N THR A 113 -1.15 -8.49 24.34
CA THR A 113 -1.62 -9.88 24.29
C THR A 113 -0.61 -10.81 24.96
N ALA A 114 -0.88 -12.12 24.95
CA ALA A 114 0.03 -13.15 25.45
C ALA A 114 1.27 -13.38 24.56
N LEU A 115 1.43 -12.67 23.44
CA LEU A 115 2.65 -12.73 22.63
C LEU A 115 3.84 -12.24 23.46
N PRO A 116 5.02 -12.90 23.42
CA PRO A 116 6.20 -12.44 24.14
C PRO A 116 6.53 -10.97 23.83
N ASP A 117 6.93 -10.22 24.85
CA ASP A 117 7.14 -8.77 24.74
C ASP A 117 8.22 -8.40 23.72
N TRP A 118 9.26 -9.22 23.59
CA TRP A 118 10.29 -8.99 22.57
C TRP A 118 9.73 -9.02 21.13
N ALA A 119 8.76 -9.91 20.85
CA ALA A 119 8.13 -10.01 19.55
C ALA A 119 7.22 -8.79 19.27
N GLN A 120 6.47 -8.33 20.28
CA GLN A 120 5.68 -7.09 20.20
C GLN A 120 6.58 -5.89 19.95
N THR A 121 7.72 -5.80 20.64
CA THR A 121 8.71 -4.74 20.48
C THR A 121 9.36 -4.78 19.09
N LEU A 122 9.67 -5.98 18.59
CA LEU A 122 10.17 -6.16 17.22
C LEU A 122 9.19 -5.57 16.20
N GLY A 123 7.90 -5.92 16.30
CA GLY A 123 6.84 -5.39 15.45
C GLY A 123 6.78 -3.86 15.49
N MET A 124 6.85 -3.27 16.67
CA MET A 124 6.89 -1.82 16.85
C MET A 124 8.10 -1.19 16.16
N VAL A 125 9.30 -1.71 16.38
CA VAL A 125 10.55 -1.16 15.81
C VAL A 125 10.51 -1.19 14.28
N PHE A 126 10.15 -2.33 13.69
CA PHE A 126 10.05 -2.43 12.23
C PHE A 126 8.94 -1.54 11.66
N SER A 127 7.84 -1.34 12.38
CA SER A 127 6.79 -0.41 11.99
C SER A 127 7.27 1.03 11.96
N ILE A 128 8.02 1.46 12.97
CA ILE A 128 8.63 2.81 13.00
C ILE A 128 9.62 2.97 11.85
N MET A 129 10.44 1.95 11.57
CA MET A 129 11.39 1.98 10.47
C MET A 129 10.71 2.08 9.10
N LEU A 130 9.49 1.57 8.93
CA LEU A 130 8.70 1.68 7.70
C LEU A 130 8.35 3.11 7.30
N TRP A 131 8.37 4.04 8.22
CA TRP A 131 8.14 5.45 7.93
C TRP A 131 9.11 5.98 6.88
N MET A 132 10.40 5.65 7.02
CA MET A 132 11.45 6.11 6.11
C MET A 132 11.21 5.71 4.64
N PRO A 133 11.05 4.41 4.28
CA PRO A 133 10.81 4.05 2.89
C PRO A 133 9.49 4.59 2.36
N SER A 134 8.42 4.59 3.16
CA SER A 134 7.11 5.04 2.74
C SER A 134 7.11 6.53 2.37
N TRP A 135 7.71 7.37 3.20
CA TRP A 135 7.86 8.78 2.89
C TRP A 135 8.84 9.04 1.76
N GLY A 136 9.88 8.21 1.63
CA GLY A 136 10.73 8.22 0.44
C GLY A 136 9.95 8.00 -0.86
N GLY A 137 9.01 7.04 -0.84
CA GLY A 137 8.08 6.79 -1.94
C GLY A 137 7.12 7.95 -2.20
N MET A 138 6.53 8.51 -1.13
CA MET A 138 5.66 9.68 -1.22
C MET A 138 6.40 10.88 -1.84
N ILE A 139 7.57 11.22 -1.33
CA ILE A 139 8.38 12.32 -1.85
C ILE A 139 8.72 12.09 -3.33
N ASN A 140 9.13 10.88 -3.68
CA ASN A 140 9.44 10.52 -5.06
C ASN A 140 8.24 10.71 -6.00
N GLY A 141 7.05 10.27 -5.57
CA GLY A 141 5.80 10.48 -6.30
C GLY A 141 5.47 11.97 -6.49
N ILE A 142 5.43 12.72 -5.39
CA ILE A 142 5.11 14.16 -5.44
C ILE A 142 6.13 14.94 -6.28
N MET A 143 7.42 14.70 -6.10
CA MET A 143 8.48 15.38 -6.83
C MET A 143 8.52 15.02 -8.32
N THR A 144 7.90 13.92 -8.73
CA THR A 144 7.69 13.58 -10.15
C THR A 144 6.85 14.65 -10.87
N LEU A 145 6.01 15.41 -10.14
CA LEU A 145 5.27 16.55 -10.71
C LEU A 145 6.07 17.85 -10.74
N SER A 146 7.32 17.87 -10.33
CA SER A 146 8.13 19.09 -10.39
C SER A 146 8.17 19.63 -11.82
N GLY A 147 7.66 20.87 -12.02
CA GLY A 147 7.49 21.50 -13.32
C GLY A 147 6.25 21.05 -14.13
N ALA A 148 5.31 20.31 -13.52
CA ALA A 148 4.04 19.89 -14.14
C ALA A 148 2.83 20.12 -13.22
N TRP A 149 2.94 20.99 -12.22
CA TRP A 149 1.89 21.26 -11.23
C TRP A 149 0.64 21.91 -11.84
N ASP A 150 0.80 22.66 -12.92
CA ASP A 150 -0.29 23.27 -13.69
C ASP A 150 -1.24 22.23 -14.29
N ARG A 151 -0.75 21.03 -14.62
CA ARG A 151 -1.56 19.92 -15.14
C ARG A 151 -2.64 19.46 -14.18
N LEU A 152 -2.48 19.65 -12.88
CA LEU A 152 -3.51 19.33 -11.90
C LEU A 152 -4.81 20.11 -12.10
N ARG A 153 -4.77 21.26 -12.80
CA ARG A 153 -5.96 22.05 -13.09
C ARG A 153 -6.84 21.41 -14.18
N THR A 154 -6.24 20.68 -15.10
CA THR A 154 -6.90 20.15 -16.30
C THR A 154 -6.99 18.62 -16.28
N ASP A 155 -6.06 17.92 -15.65
CA ASP A 155 -6.01 16.47 -15.59
C ASP A 155 -6.56 15.95 -14.25
N ALA A 156 -7.79 15.43 -14.31
CA ALA A 156 -8.44 14.88 -13.12
C ALA A 156 -7.82 13.55 -12.67
N GLY A 157 -7.33 12.72 -13.57
CA GLY A 157 -6.64 11.47 -13.22
C GLY A 157 -5.37 11.76 -12.41
N LEU A 158 -4.62 12.77 -12.82
CA LEU A 158 -3.42 13.21 -12.12
C LEU A 158 -3.77 13.80 -10.72
N ARG A 159 -4.89 14.53 -10.60
CA ARG A 159 -5.38 14.99 -9.27
C ARG A 159 -5.64 13.83 -8.31
N PHE A 160 -6.33 12.79 -8.77
CA PHE A 160 -6.55 11.58 -7.99
C PHE A 160 -5.22 10.93 -7.59
N SER A 161 -4.27 10.82 -8.49
CA SER A 161 -2.95 10.23 -8.21
C SER A 161 -2.17 11.01 -7.16
N VAL A 162 -2.20 12.35 -7.21
CA VAL A 162 -1.52 13.21 -6.22
C VAL A 162 -2.20 13.13 -4.86
N ALA A 163 -3.52 13.18 -4.82
CA ALA A 163 -4.27 13.01 -3.57
C ALA A 163 -4.01 11.63 -2.96
N ALA A 164 -3.97 10.57 -3.79
CA ALA A 164 -3.59 9.24 -3.35
C ALA A 164 -2.22 9.21 -2.67
N VAL A 165 -1.21 9.84 -3.27
CA VAL A 165 0.13 9.90 -2.68
C VAL A 165 0.15 10.70 -1.36
N GLY A 166 -0.68 11.74 -1.24
CA GLY A 166 -0.91 12.46 0.02
C GLY A 166 -1.49 11.55 1.10
N PHE A 167 -2.55 10.82 0.79
CA PHE A 167 -3.15 9.82 1.70
C PHE A 167 -2.19 8.68 2.03
N TYR A 168 -1.37 8.24 1.07
CA TYR A 168 -0.30 7.27 1.33
C TYR A 168 0.68 7.79 2.38
N GLY A 169 1.14 9.03 2.25
CA GLY A 169 2.03 9.65 3.23
C GLY A 169 1.39 9.80 4.61
N MET A 170 0.10 10.15 4.66
CA MET A 170 -0.65 10.30 5.91
C MET A 170 -0.84 8.95 6.61
N SER A 171 -1.38 7.96 5.91
CA SER A 171 -1.62 6.62 6.48
C SER A 171 -0.32 5.92 6.91
N THR A 172 0.76 6.08 6.15
CA THR A 172 2.08 5.52 6.49
C THR A 172 2.84 6.33 7.55
N PHE A 173 2.35 7.50 7.94
CA PHE A 173 2.75 8.17 9.17
C PHE A 173 1.97 7.65 10.38
N GLU A 174 0.65 7.56 10.26
CA GLU A 174 -0.22 7.11 11.35
C GLU A 174 0.07 5.67 11.79
N GLY A 175 0.29 4.74 10.84
CA GLY A 175 0.60 3.34 11.14
C GLY A 175 1.79 3.18 12.10
N PRO A 176 2.97 3.73 11.79
CA PRO A 176 4.11 3.76 12.70
C PRO A 176 3.82 4.40 14.05
N VAL A 177 3.10 5.53 14.09
CA VAL A 177 2.73 6.19 15.36
C VAL A 177 1.84 5.29 16.21
N MET A 178 0.81 4.68 15.60
CA MET A 178 -0.10 3.76 16.27
C MET A 178 0.57 2.44 16.68
N SER A 179 1.71 2.08 16.09
CA SER A 179 2.49 0.91 16.48
C SER A 179 3.27 1.11 17.77
N ILE A 180 3.49 2.35 18.21
CA ILE A 180 4.14 2.66 19.49
C ILE A 180 3.23 2.19 20.62
N LYS A 181 3.74 1.32 21.51
CA LYS A 181 2.93 0.69 22.57
C LYS A 181 2.06 1.70 23.33
N ALA A 182 2.63 2.81 23.80
CA ALA A 182 1.88 3.81 24.56
C ALA A 182 0.77 4.47 23.73
N VAL A 183 0.97 4.70 22.43
CA VAL A 183 -0.04 5.24 21.53
C VAL A 183 -1.08 4.18 21.19
N ASN A 184 -0.63 2.94 20.95
CA ASN A 184 -1.51 1.81 20.69
C ASN A 184 -2.52 1.58 21.81
N ALA A 185 -2.10 1.73 23.09
CA ALA A 185 -2.99 1.62 24.24
C ALA A 185 -4.17 2.61 24.19
N LEU A 186 -3.98 3.77 23.55
CA LEU A 186 -5.03 4.79 23.40
C LEU A 186 -5.83 4.63 22.10
N SER A 187 -5.21 4.18 21.02
CA SER A 187 -5.82 4.15 19.69
C SER A 187 -6.51 2.83 19.36
N HIS A 188 -6.06 1.71 19.94
CA HIS A 188 -6.58 0.38 19.64
C HIS A 188 -8.07 0.29 20.00
N TYR A 189 -8.89 -0.28 19.13
CA TYR A 189 -10.35 -0.37 19.24
C TYR A 189 -11.10 0.98 19.23
N THR A 190 -10.46 2.05 18.76
CA THR A 190 -11.10 3.36 18.58
C THR A 190 -11.33 3.68 17.09
N ASP A 191 -12.11 4.74 16.83
CA ASP A 191 -12.33 5.24 15.47
C ASP A 191 -11.07 5.78 14.82
N TRP A 192 -10.01 6.08 15.58
CA TRP A 192 -8.71 6.42 15.01
C TRP A 192 -8.15 5.28 14.16
N THR A 193 -8.23 4.03 14.64
CA THR A 193 -7.82 2.87 13.85
C THR A 193 -8.63 2.74 12.56
N ILE A 194 -9.93 2.99 12.62
CA ILE A 194 -10.83 2.97 11.45
C ILE A 194 -10.47 4.10 10.48
N GLY A 195 -10.23 5.31 10.98
CA GLY A 195 -9.78 6.45 10.16
C GLY A 195 -8.47 6.16 9.44
N HIS A 196 -7.49 5.56 10.14
CA HIS A 196 -6.24 5.13 9.55
C HIS A 196 -6.43 4.13 8.39
N VAL A 197 -7.26 3.10 8.59
CA VAL A 197 -7.53 2.09 7.56
C VAL A 197 -8.23 2.73 6.35
N HIS A 198 -9.19 3.64 6.56
CA HIS A 198 -9.90 4.30 5.47
C HIS A 198 -9.02 5.29 4.71
N SER A 199 -8.13 6.02 5.37
CA SER A 199 -7.13 6.84 4.69
C SER A 199 -6.21 6.01 3.78
N GLY A 200 -5.85 4.80 4.23
CA GLY A 200 -5.08 3.85 3.43
C GLY A 200 -5.89 3.17 2.33
N ALA A 201 -7.03 2.55 2.67
CA ALA A 201 -7.80 1.74 1.73
C ALA A 201 -8.59 2.59 0.72
N LEU A 202 -9.21 3.67 1.13
CA LEU A 202 -9.99 4.53 0.24
C LEU A 202 -9.14 5.69 -0.29
N GLY A 203 -8.44 6.39 0.58
CA GLY A 203 -7.61 7.53 0.21
C GLY A 203 -6.43 7.13 -0.67
N TRP A 204 -5.60 6.20 -0.23
CA TRP A 204 -4.47 5.75 -1.04
C TRP A 204 -4.91 4.82 -2.18
N VAL A 205 -5.45 3.64 -1.85
CA VAL A 205 -5.75 2.60 -2.84
C VAL A 205 -6.86 3.04 -3.79
N GLY A 206 -7.98 3.51 -3.26
CA GLY A 206 -9.12 3.95 -4.09
C GLY A 206 -8.72 5.05 -5.07
N PHE A 207 -8.05 6.08 -4.59
CA PHE A 207 -7.68 7.21 -5.43
C PHE A 207 -6.63 6.88 -6.49
N ILE A 208 -5.60 6.07 -6.18
CA ILE A 208 -4.61 5.70 -7.20
C ILE A 208 -5.22 4.80 -8.28
N VAL A 209 -6.19 3.96 -7.93
CA VAL A 209 -6.95 3.16 -8.88
C VAL A 209 -7.79 4.05 -9.79
N PHE A 210 -8.57 4.99 -9.25
CA PHE A 210 -9.36 5.90 -10.07
C PHE A 210 -8.48 6.82 -10.91
N GLY A 211 -7.36 7.31 -10.38
CA GLY A 211 -6.37 8.06 -11.17
C GLY A 211 -5.87 7.27 -12.38
N THR A 212 -5.55 5.99 -12.15
CA THR A 212 -5.13 5.06 -13.20
C THR A 212 -6.25 4.80 -14.22
N LEU A 213 -7.48 4.54 -13.76
CA LEU A 213 -8.63 4.29 -14.65
C LEU A 213 -8.96 5.50 -15.51
N TYR A 214 -8.93 6.69 -14.94
CA TYR A 214 -9.21 7.93 -15.67
C TYR A 214 -8.13 8.28 -16.71
N TYR A 215 -6.90 7.81 -16.50
CA TYR A 215 -5.87 7.84 -17.53
C TYR A 215 -6.07 6.74 -18.59
N LEU A 216 -6.33 5.50 -18.14
CA LEU A 216 -6.28 4.32 -19.01
C LEU A 216 -7.52 4.17 -19.90
N VAL A 217 -8.71 4.47 -19.37
CA VAL A 217 -9.97 4.26 -20.10
C VAL A 217 -10.02 5.05 -21.42
N PRO A 218 -9.72 6.35 -21.47
CA PRO A 218 -9.67 7.07 -22.75
C PRO A 218 -8.68 6.43 -23.73
N VAL A 219 -7.48 6.08 -23.27
CA VAL A 219 -6.45 5.47 -24.13
C VAL A 219 -6.93 4.16 -24.74
N LEU A 220 -7.58 3.28 -23.95
CA LEU A 220 -8.09 1.99 -24.45
C LEU A 220 -9.21 2.14 -25.46
N TRP A 221 -10.02 3.19 -25.35
CA TRP A 221 -11.12 3.48 -26.29
C TRP A 221 -10.73 4.42 -27.41
N GLY A 222 -9.45 4.78 -27.55
CA GLY A 222 -8.99 5.73 -28.57
C GLY A 222 -9.66 7.11 -28.47
N ARG A 223 -9.86 7.59 -27.25
CA ARG A 223 -10.48 8.88 -26.95
C ARG A 223 -9.47 9.80 -26.28
N ASP A 224 -9.59 11.10 -26.53
CA ASP A 224 -8.74 12.12 -25.92
C ASP A 224 -9.14 12.42 -24.46
N ARG A 225 -10.39 12.11 -24.09
CA ARG A 225 -10.94 12.42 -22.77
C ARG A 225 -12.12 11.52 -22.38
N LEU A 226 -12.42 11.49 -21.09
CA LEU A 226 -13.63 10.88 -20.54
C LEU A 226 -14.89 11.63 -20.98
N TYR A 227 -16.03 10.93 -20.96
CA TYR A 227 -17.34 11.47 -21.36
C TYR A 227 -17.69 12.78 -20.65
N SER A 228 -17.47 12.89 -19.35
CA SER A 228 -17.81 14.07 -18.56
C SER A 228 -16.72 14.43 -17.55
N GLN A 229 -15.97 15.46 -17.82
CA GLN A 229 -14.99 16.03 -16.87
C GLN A 229 -15.66 16.61 -15.61
N ARG A 230 -16.91 17.06 -15.71
CA ARG A 230 -17.68 17.57 -14.59
C ARG A 230 -18.00 16.45 -13.58
N LEU A 231 -18.42 15.26 -14.04
CA LEU A 231 -18.67 14.13 -13.16
C LEU A 231 -17.39 13.62 -12.50
N VAL A 232 -16.27 13.63 -13.22
CA VAL A 232 -14.96 13.26 -12.64
C VAL A 232 -14.55 14.25 -11.55
N ALA A 233 -14.79 15.56 -11.76
CA ALA A 233 -14.51 16.58 -10.74
C ALA A 233 -15.41 16.42 -9.51
N TRP A 234 -16.72 16.14 -9.69
CA TRP A 234 -17.63 15.84 -8.61
C TRP A 234 -17.19 14.59 -7.82
N HIS A 235 -16.83 13.52 -8.52
CA HIS A 235 -16.30 12.31 -7.87
C HIS A 235 -15.06 12.62 -7.01
N PHE A 236 -14.12 13.38 -7.56
CA PHE A 236 -12.91 13.77 -6.82
C PHE A 236 -13.25 14.49 -5.50
N TRP A 237 -14.08 15.53 -5.57
CA TRP A 237 -14.37 16.36 -4.40
C TRP A 237 -15.25 15.65 -3.36
N ILE A 238 -16.27 14.91 -3.81
CA ILE A 238 -17.13 14.14 -2.89
C ILE A 238 -16.30 13.07 -2.17
N ALA A 239 -15.48 12.33 -2.91
CA ALA A 239 -14.61 11.31 -2.32
C ALA A 239 -13.58 11.91 -1.37
N THR A 240 -12.92 13.01 -1.75
CA THR A 240 -11.91 13.67 -0.90
C THR A 240 -12.48 14.19 0.41
N LEU A 241 -13.71 14.72 0.37
CA LEU A 241 -14.36 15.26 1.57
C LEU A 241 -15.01 14.17 2.42
N GLY A 242 -15.35 13.02 1.82
CA GLY A 242 -15.99 11.90 2.51
C GLY A 242 -15.03 10.96 3.23
N ILE A 243 -13.74 10.98 2.87
CA ILE A 243 -12.67 10.22 3.54
C ILE A 243 -12.14 11.01 4.72
#